data_266f53a87b3e422f72e3756333c6bac5
#
_entry.id   266f53a87b3e422f72e3756333c6bac5
#
_cell.length_a   1.000
_cell.length_b   1.000
_cell.length_c   1.000
_cell.angle_alpha   90.00
_cell.angle_beta   90.00
_cell.angle_gamma   90.00
#
_symmetry.space_group_name_H-M   'P 1'
#
loop_
_entity.id
_entity.type
_entity.pdbx_description
1 polymer ?
#
loop_
_entity_poly.entity_id
_entity_poly.type
_entity_poly.pdbx_seq_one_letter_code
_entity_poly.pdbx_strand_id
1 'polypeptide(L)'
;MTMPTTHALDTSQGLVVFHIGMTIRKPHRPDLWAPVAAAMPRMLAELHRAKDAATAGRGTDLGFLGASTLLGARGPWVVQYWRSVEGLYAYAHDADQEHLPAWRAFNRASRRHPDAVGIWHETYAV
;
A
#
# COMPACT_ATOMS: atom_id res chain seq x y z
N MET A 1 17.24 -3.48 28.09
CA MET A 1 16.69 -2.54 27.08
C MET A 1 16.97 -3.10 25.69
N THR A 2 15.95 -3.21 24.90
CA THR A 2 16.10 -3.69 23.52
C THR A 2 16.57 -2.54 22.64
N MET A 3 17.67 -2.74 21.95
CA MET A 3 18.12 -1.76 20.95
C MET A 3 17.16 -1.71 19.78
N PRO A 4 16.82 -0.52 19.27
CA PRO A 4 16.01 -0.45 18.05
C PRO A 4 16.75 -1.12 16.89
N THR A 5 16.03 -1.93 16.14
CA THR A 5 16.59 -2.59 14.97
C THR A 5 16.49 -1.65 13.78
N THR A 6 17.62 -1.37 13.17
CA THR A 6 17.66 -0.59 11.93
C THR A 6 17.76 -1.55 10.75
N HIS A 7 16.80 -1.44 9.85
CA HIS A 7 16.80 -2.21 8.60
C HIS A 7 17.33 -1.33 7.48
N ALA A 8 18.46 -1.74 6.90
CA ALA A 8 18.98 -1.08 5.72
C ALA A 8 18.32 -1.66 4.47
N LEU A 9 17.82 -0.79 3.61
CA LEU A 9 17.31 -1.18 2.31
C LEU A 9 18.43 -1.11 1.28
N ASP A 10 18.39 -2.02 0.30
CA ASP A 10 19.29 -1.94 -0.84
C ASP A 10 18.81 -0.83 -1.77
N THR A 11 19.49 0.31 -1.72
CA THR A 11 19.18 1.49 -2.53
C THR A 11 20.13 1.66 -3.70
N SER A 12 20.94 0.63 -4.01
CA SER A 12 21.93 0.71 -5.10
C SER A 12 21.30 0.99 -6.46
N GLN A 13 20.03 0.59 -6.67
CA GLN A 13 19.30 0.80 -7.92
C GLN A 13 18.30 1.96 -7.82
N GLY A 14 18.33 2.71 -6.74
CA GLY A 14 17.42 3.81 -6.48
C GLY A 14 16.44 3.50 -5.35
N LEU A 15 15.70 4.52 -4.95
CA LEU A 15 14.71 4.41 -3.90
C LEU A 15 13.53 5.32 -4.22
N VAL A 16 12.33 4.76 -4.11
CA VAL A 16 11.07 5.50 -4.18
C VAL A 16 10.31 5.22 -2.89
N VAL A 17 9.84 6.28 -2.23
CA VAL A 17 9.00 6.19 -1.05
C VAL A 17 7.57 6.54 -1.47
N PHE A 18 6.65 5.63 -1.21
CA PHE A 18 5.24 5.79 -1.55
C PHE A 18 4.39 5.73 -0.28
N HIS A 19 3.67 6.80 -0.02
CA HIS A 19 2.70 6.87 1.06
C HIS A 19 1.30 6.70 0.47
N ILE A 20 0.53 5.78 1.04
CA ILE A 20 -0.88 5.63 0.70
C ILE A 20 -1.67 5.49 1.99
N GLY A 21 -2.69 6.30 2.14
CA GLY A 21 -3.48 6.29 3.35
C GLY A 21 -4.95 6.57 3.08
N MET A 22 -5.75 6.35 4.11
CA MET A 22 -7.17 6.67 4.05
C MET A 22 -7.54 7.63 5.17
N THR A 23 -8.48 8.50 4.88
CA THR A 23 -9.11 9.39 5.86
C THR A 23 -10.51 8.88 6.12
N ILE A 24 -10.79 8.46 7.35
CA ILE A 24 -12.11 7.99 7.75
C ILE A 24 -12.85 9.20 8.32
N ARG A 25 -13.83 9.71 7.56
CA ARG A 25 -14.60 10.89 7.96
C ARG A 25 -15.86 10.51 8.73
N LYS A 26 -16.35 9.29 8.55
CA LYS A 26 -17.53 8.76 9.24
C LYS A 26 -17.18 7.46 9.96
N PRO A 27 -16.48 7.54 11.11
CA PRO A 27 -16.06 6.33 11.83
C PRO A 27 -17.24 5.52 12.36
N HIS A 28 -18.41 6.13 12.54
CA HIS A 28 -19.64 5.47 12.96
C HIS A 28 -20.29 4.64 11.82
N ARG A 29 -19.73 4.69 10.61
CA ARG A 29 -20.22 3.93 9.45
C ARG A 29 -19.14 2.95 8.98
N PRO A 30 -18.89 1.85 9.75
CA PRO A 30 -17.86 0.88 9.36
C PRO A 30 -18.20 0.13 8.07
N ASP A 31 -19.47 0.05 7.69
CA ASP A 31 -19.89 -0.49 6.40
C ASP A 31 -19.26 0.25 5.22
N LEU A 32 -18.90 1.54 5.40
CA LEU A 32 -18.33 2.36 4.34
C LEU A 32 -16.81 2.32 4.32
N TRP A 33 -16.13 2.20 5.46
CA TRP A 33 -14.67 2.26 5.48
C TRP A 33 -13.98 0.91 5.70
N ALA A 34 -14.64 -0.06 6.36
CA ALA A 34 -13.99 -1.31 6.69
C ALA A 34 -13.55 -2.12 5.46
N PRO A 35 -14.33 -2.20 4.36
CA PRO A 35 -13.87 -2.92 3.16
C PRO A 35 -12.60 -2.32 2.57
N VAL A 36 -12.46 -1.00 2.58
CA VAL A 36 -11.28 -0.31 2.09
C VAL A 36 -10.09 -0.58 3.00
N ALA A 37 -10.30 -0.47 4.31
CA ALA A 37 -9.25 -0.76 5.29
C ALA A 37 -8.77 -2.21 5.21
N ALA A 38 -9.68 -3.17 4.98
CA ALA A 38 -9.35 -4.58 4.86
C ALA A 38 -8.55 -4.92 3.60
N ALA A 39 -8.64 -4.09 2.57
CA ALA A 39 -7.89 -4.30 1.32
C ALA A 39 -6.39 -4.03 1.49
N MET A 40 -6.00 -3.11 2.38
CA MET A 40 -4.59 -2.76 2.61
C MET A 40 -3.74 -3.97 3.04
N PRO A 41 -4.11 -4.74 4.09
CA PRO A 41 -3.34 -5.93 4.48
C PRO A 41 -3.23 -6.97 3.37
N ARG A 42 -4.28 -7.17 2.58
CA ARG A 42 -4.25 -8.12 1.45
C ARG A 42 -3.23 -7.71 0.40
N MET A 43 -3.22 -6.43 0.06
CA MET A 43 -2.29 -5.86 -0.90
C MET A 43 -0.85 -6.02 -0.42
N LEU A 44 -0.58 -5.72 0.85
CA LEU A 44 0.74 -5.89 1.44
C LEU A 44 1.17 -7.35 1.49
N ALA A 45 0.27 -8.26 1.85
CA ALA A 45 0.55 -9.69 1.86
C ALA A 45 0.93 -10.19 0.47
N GLU A 46 0.26 -9.71 -0.57
CA GLU A 46 0.58 -10.04 -1.96
C GLU A 46 1.98 -9.55 -2.34
N LEU A 47 2.30 -8.29 -1.99
CA LEU A 47 3.62 -7.72 -2.27
C LEU A 47 4.74 -8.47 -1.55
N HIS A 48 4.53 -8.84 -0.29
CA HIS A 48 5.51 -9.62 0.47
C HIS A 48 5.69 -11.02 -0.10
N ARG A 49 4.62 -11.69 -0.52
CA ARG A 49 4.70 -13.00 -1.17
C ARG A 49 5.47 -12.93 -2.49
N ALA A 50 5.20 -11.88 -3.28
CA ALA A 50 5.91 -11.68 -4.55
C ALA A 50 7.40 -11.42 -4.32
N LYS A 51 7.74 -10.65 -3.30
CA LYS A 51 9.13 -10.38 -2.93
C LYS A 51 9.84 -11.65 -2.48
N ASP A 52 9.21 -12.45 -1.63
CA ASP A 52 9.77 -13.71 -1.14
C ASP A 52 9.96 -14.71 -2.28
N ALA A 53 9.00 -14.82 -3.18
CA ALA A 53 9.11 -15.69 -4.37
C ALA A 53 10.25 -15.24 -5.28
N ALA A 54 10.41 -13.95 -5.52
CA ALA A 54 11.50 -13.42 -6.34
C ALA A 54 12.86 -13.67 -5.70
N THR A 55 12.98 -13.48 -4.39
CA THR A 55 14.21 -13.77 -3.64
C THR A 55 14.58 -15.24 -3.73
N ALA A 56 13.60 -16.12 -3.74
CA ALA A 56 13.81 -17.57 -3.88
C ALA A 56 13.95 -18.02 -5.35
N GLY A 57 13.94 -17.11 -6.31
CA GLY A 57 14.06 -17.42 -7.73
C GLY A 57 12.80 -17.99 -8.36
N ARG A 58 11.63 -17.84 -7.71
CA ARG A 58 10.37 -18.46 -8.15
C ARG A 58 9.38 -17.49 -8.78
N GLY A 59 9.74 -16.23 -8.90
CA GLY A 59 8.82 -15.22 -9.42
C GLY A 59 9.53 -13.98 -9.92
N THR A 60 8.75 -13.10 -10.53
CA THR A 60 9.24 -11.81 -11.03
C THR A 60 9.41 -10.84 -9.87
N ASP A 61 10.56 -10.16 -9.83
CA ASP A 61 10.82 -9.10 -8.89
C ASP A 61 10.04 -7.84 -9.31
N LEU A 62 9.06 -7.45 -8.49
CA LEU A 62 8.25 -6.27 -8.75
C LEU A 62 8.97 -4.96 -8.39
N GLY A 63 10.09 -5.04 -7.67
CA GLY A 63 10.80 -3.86 -7.18
C GLY A 63 10.33 -3.37 -5.82
N PHE A 64 9.44 -4.08 -5.17
CA PHE A 64 8.97 -3.78 -3.81
C PHE A 64 10.04 -4.15 -2.79
N LEU A 65 10.43 -3.19 -1.95
CA LEU A 65 11.50 -3.37 -0.97
C LEU A 65 10.97 -3.61 0.45
N GLY A 66 9.85 -3.04 0.80
CA GLY A 66 9.28 -3.18 2.13
C GLY A 66 8.16 -2.19 2.39
N ALA A 67 7.53 -2.33 3.55
CA ALA A 67 6.44 -1.44 3.95
C ALA A 67 6.29 -1.40 5.47
N SER A 68 5.70 -0.31 5.94
CA SER A 68 5.27 -0.14 7.34
C SER A 68 3.86 0.42 7.36
N THR A 69 3.03 -0.12 8.24
CA THR A 69 1.68 0.38 8.45
C THR A 69 1.65 1.23 9.71
N LEU A 70 1.04 2.42 9.60
CA LEU A 70 0.92 3.35 10.70
C LEU A 70 -0.55 3.69 10.93
N LEU A 71 -0.88 4.04 12.17
CA LEU A 71 -2.21 4.49 12.55
C LEU A 71 -2.14 5.98 12.88
N GLY A 72 -2.82 6.77 12.08
CA GLY A 72 -2.95 8.20 12.31
C GLY A 72 -4.29 8.57 12.92
N ALA A 73 -4.45 9.85 13.27
CA ALA A 73 -5.69 10.36 13.87
C ALA A 73 -6.89 10.23 12.93
N ARG A 74 -6.65 10.21 11.62
CA ARG A 74 -7.72 10.17 10.60
C ARG A 74 -7.89 8.80 9.95
N GLY A 75 -6.99 7.88 10.21
CA GLY A 75 -7.04 6.54 9.66
C GLY A 75 -5.67 5.92 9.45
N PRO A 76 -5.63 4.68 9.00
CA PRO A 76 -4.36 4.00 8.73
C PRO A 76 -3.70 4.52 7.46
N TRP A 77 -2.38 4.45 7.44
CA TRP A 77 -1.63 4.64 6.20
C TRP A 77 -0.44 3.69 6.15
N VAL A 78 0.03 3.44 4.92
CA VAL A 78 1.14 2.55 4.63
C VAL A 78 2.24 3.34 3.97
N VAL A 79 3.46 3.18 4.45
CA VAL A 79 4.68 3.67 3.81
C VAL A 79 5.31 2.50 3.09
N GLN A 80 5.47 2.60 1.79
CA GLN A 80 6.08 1.57 0.96
C GLN A 80 7.39 2.06 0.37
N TYR A 81 8.31 1.13 0.19
CA TYR A 81 9.61 1.40 -0.39
C TYR A 81 9.77 0.58 -1.67
N TRP A 82 10.11 1.24 -2.76
CA TRP A 82 10.24 0.65 -4.08
C TRP A 82 11.57 1.04 -4.71
N ARG A 83 12.08 0.20 -5.63
CA ARG A 83 13.31 0.52 -6.37
C ARG A 83 13.09 1.60 -7.41
N SER A 84 11.90 1.65 -8.02
CA SER A 84 11.63 2.58 -9.11
C SER A 84 10.17 2.98 -9.15
N VAL A 85 9.91 4.14 -9.73
CA VAL A 85 8.55 4.63 -10.02
C VAL A 85 7.88 3.70 -11.04
N GLU A 86 8.63 3.20 -12.00
CA GLU A 86 8.14 2.30 -13.04
C GLU A 86 7.59 1.00 -12.44
N GLY A 87 8.29 0.42 -11.47
CA GLY A 87 7.83 -0.78 -10.77
C GLY A 87 6.56 -0.54 -9.99
N LEU A 88 6.49 0.59 -9.29
CA LEU A 88 5.29 0.99 -8.53
C LEU A 88 4.09 1.16 -9.48
N TYR A 89 4.28 1.86 -10.59
CA TYR A 89 3.19 2.09 -11.55
C TYR A 89 2.76 0.82 -12.26
N ALA A 90 3.70 -0.06 -12.59
CA ALA A 90 3.37 -1.34 -13.19
C ALA A 90 2.47 -2.17 -12.26
N TYR A 91 2.77 -2.20 -10.97
CA TYR A 91 1.92 -2.86 -9.99
C TYR A 91 0.55 -2.19 -9.88
N ALA A 92 0.51 -0.86 -9.83
CA ALA A 92 -0.73 -0.11 -9.67
C ALA A 92 -1.70 -0.31 -10.84
N HIS A 93 -1.20 -0.67 -12.02
CA HIS A 93 -2.02 -0.87 -13.23
C HIS A 93 -2.21 -2.34 -13.57
N ASP A 94 -1.72 -3.28 -12.76
CA ASP A 94 -1.86 -4.71 -13.01
C ASP A 94 -3.26 -5.18 -12.58
N ALA A 95 -4.06 -5.59 -13.55
CA ALA A 95 -5.45 -5.99 -13.34
C ALA A 95 -5.59 -7.28 -12.52
N ASP A 96 -4.55 -8.12 -12.46
CA ASP A 96 -4.57 -9.38 -11.75
C ASP A 96 -4.16 -9.25 -10.28
N GLN A 97 -3.84 -8.03 -9.82
CA GLN A 97 -3.38 -7.79 -8.45
C GLN A 97 -4.55 -7.42 -7.52
N GLU A 98 -4.35 -7.67 -6.23
CA GLU A 98 -5.38 -7.54 -5.20
C GLU A 98 -5.87 -6.10 -4.96
N HIS A 99 -5.06 -5.10 -5.27
CA HIS A 99 -5.43 -3.71 -5.03
C HIS A 99 -6.57 -3.22 -5.94
N LEU A 100 -6.73 -3.83 -7.12
CA LEU A 100 -7.73 -3.36 -8.08
C LEU A 100 -9.17 -3.56 -7.62
N PRO A 101 -9.55 -4.73 -7.03
CA PRO A 101 -10.87 -4.86 -6.42
C PRO A 101 -11.13 -3.85 -5.31
N ALA A 102 -10.10 -3.51 -4.52
CA ALA A 102 -10.21 -2.48 -3.49
C ALA A 102 -10.53 -1.12 -4.08
N TRP A 103 -9.86 -0.73 -5.15
CA TRP A 103 -10.12 0.52 -5.86
C TRP A 103 -11.54 0.59 -6.41
N ARG A 104 -12.03 -0.51 -6.98
CA ARG A 104 -13.41 -0.58 -7.50
C ARG A 104 -14.43 -0.43 -6.38
N ALA A 105 -14.19 -1.10 -5.25
CA ALA A 105 -15.06 -1.00 -4.09
C ALA A 105 -15.07 0.42 -3.53
N PHE A 106 -13.89 1.05 -3.41
CA PHE A 106 -13.77 2.43 -2.96
C PHE A 106 -14.51 3.39 -3.91
N ASN A 107 -14.32 3.26 -5.21
CA ASN A 107 -14.96 4.13 -6.18
C ASN A 107 -16.49 4.04 -6.13
N ARG A 108 -17.03 2.84 -5.91
CA ARG A 108 -18.48 2.64 -5.73
C ARG A 108 -18.98 3.32 -4.46
N ALA A 109 -18.29 3.10 -3.34
CA ALA A 109 -18.64 3.70 -2.06
C ALA A 109 -18.56 5.22 -2.13
N SER A 110 -17.52 5.75 -2.77
CA SER A 110 -17.29 7.18 -2.92
C SER A 110 -18.38 7.89 -3.72
N ARG A 111 -18.93 7.22 -4.74
CA ARG A 111 -20.04 7.76 -5.51
C ARG A 111 -21.33 7.86 -4.70
N ARG A 112 -21.56 6.92 -3.78
CA ARG A 112 -22.75 6.91 -2.92
C ARG A 112 -22.59 7.78 -1.70
N HIS A 113 -21.38 7.83 -1.14
CA HIS A 113 -21.06 8.50 0.11
C HIS A 113 -19.73 9.24 -0.02
N PRO A 114 -19.66 10.35 -0.79
CA PRO A 114 -18.39 11.01 -1.10
C PRO A 114 -17.67 11.58 0.13
N ASP A 115 -18.40 11.81 1.22
CA ASP A 115 -17.82 12.39 2.44
C ASP A 115 -17.41 11.34 3.48
N ALA A 116 -17.56 10.05 3.19
CA ALA A 116 -17.31 9.01 4.19
C ALA A 116 -15.84 8.64 4.32
N VAL A 117 -15.15 8.44 3.18
CA VAL A 117 -13.76 7.97 3.13
C VAL A 117 -13.04 8.71 2.02
N GLY A 118 -11.81 9.15 2.31
CA GLY A 118 -10.89 9.65 1.30
C GLY A 118 -9.66 8.76 1.21
N ILE A 119 -9.10 8.61 0.01
CA ILE A 119 -7.79 8.00 -0.18
C ILE A 119 -6.83 9.06 -0.67
N TRP A 120 -5.64 9.09 -0.08
CA TRP A 120 -4.58 10.00 -0.47
C TRP A 120 -3.28 9.22 -0.69
N HIS A 121 -2.44 9.73 -1.57
CA HIS A 121 -1.12 9.15 -1.78
C HIS A 121 -0.10 10.23 -2.14
N GLU A 122 1.15 9.94 -1.83
CA GLU A 122 2.30 10.77 -2.16
C GLU A 122 3.46 9.88 -2.58
N THR A 123 4.18 10.27 -3.62
CA THR A 123 5.32 9.53 -4.14
C THR A 123 6.55 10.42 -4.16
N TYR A 124 7.64 9.93 -3.58
CA TYR A 124 8.91 10.64 -3.51
C TYR A 124 10.01 9.79 -4.12
N ALA A 125 10.66 10.30 -5.15
CA ALA A 125 11.88 9.72 -5.70
C ALA A 125 13.08 10.29 -4.95
N VAL A 126 13.89 9.41 -4.40
CA VAL A 126 15.07 9.80 -3.61
C VAL A 126 16.32 9.76 -4.47
#